data_38d7d7f95262ac885d1964e027673071
#
_entry.id   38d7d7f95262ac885d1964e027673071
#
_cell.length_a   1.000
_cell.length_b   1.000
_cell.length_c   1.000
_cell.angle_alpha   90.00
_cell.angle_beta   90.00
_cell.angle_gamma   90.00
#
_symmetry.space_group_name_H-M   'P 1'
#
loop_
_entity.id
_entity.type
_entity.pdbx_description
1 polymer ?
#
loop_
_entity_poly.entity_id
_entity_poly.type
_entity_poly.pdbx_seq_one_letter_code
_entity_poly.pdbx_strand_id
1 'polypeptide(L)'
;MTRLRGRPPPRTSAVGPRRTLGGMTTNDLPVIAAVDGSTHSRQALDWATREAVRRGLPLLIVHVRPLTRQVDEETGRREAEALLAESVRRSALIAPELRPSTLAPLDFPSAALVSLGRDASMIVVGSRGLGGFRSLMIGSNSLATASMASCPVVVVQDDRPEGADDRGADADAFTDIVAGVAADESSEAVLEFAFATAASRPGARLRIVHGWTMFSSMLAGGPVLDRQEAAGSAARTLAELTSGWHEKYPQVEIVREPVNGSASRTLVTASATAALTVIGRRKGGESLGLGLSPVAQTAVTHALGPVAVVPC
;
A
#
# COMPACT_ATOMS: atom_id res chain seq x y z
N MET A 1 44.68 48.25 -13.21
CA MET A 1 44.53 46.78 -13.47
C MET A 1 44.34 46.05 -12.17
N THR A 2 43.10 45.89 -11.76
CA THR A 2 42.74 45.26 -10.49
C THR A 2 42.16 43.86 -10.77
N ARG A 3 42.88 42.83 -10.36
CA ARG A 3 42.44 41.42 -10.55
C ARG A 3 41.33 41.07 -9.55
N LEU A 4 40.15 40.77 -10.05
CA LEU A 4 39.04 40.17 -9.31
C LEU A 4 39.40 38.72 -8.97
N ARG A 5 39.52 38.42 -7.68
CA ARG A 5 39.67 37.05 -7.18
C ARG A 5 38.29 36.36 -7.23
N GLY A 6 38.22 35.29 -8.01
CA GLY A 6 37.04 34.43 -8.11
C GLY A 6 36.74 33.74 -6.79
N ARG A 7 35.48 33.74 -6.42
CA ARG A 7 34.89 33.02 -5.28
C ARG A 7 34.91 31.51 -5.59
N PRO A 8 35.35 30.62 -4.68
CA PRO A 8 35.27 29.19 -4.92
C PRO A 8 33.82 28.72 -4.93
N PRO A 9 33.48 27.67 -5.70
CA PRO A 9 32.13 27.11 -5.75
C PRO A 9 31.77 26.45 -4.40
N PRO A 10 30.45 26.39 -4.07
CA PRO A 10 30.01 25.76 -2.83
C PRO A 10 30.36 24.26 -2.83
N ARG A 11 30.93 23.81 -1.71
CA ARG A 11 31.25 22.40 -1.48
C ARG A 11 29.95 21.60 -1.46
N THR A 12 29.77 20.72 -2.44
CA THR A 12 28.81 19.64 -2.41
C THR A 12 29.06 18.80 -1.16
N SER A 13 28.11 18.81 -0.23
CA SER A 13 28.11 17.91 0.93
C SER A 13 28.13 16.47 0.43
N ALA A 14 29.18 15.76 0.78
CA ALA A 14 29.33 14.34 0.51
C ALA A 14 28.17 13.58 1.16
N VAL A 15 27.29 13.01 0.33
CA VAL A 15 26.40 11.93 0.73
C VAL A 15 27.30 10.80 1.23
N GLY A 16 27.19 10.47 2.51
CA GLY A 16 27.94 9.37 3.13
C GLY A 16 27.72 8.06 2.39
N PRO A 17 28.63 7.08 2.52
CA PRO A 17 28.58 5.86 1.74
C PRO A 17 27.25 5.14 1.98
N ARG A 18 26.53 4.86 0.88
CA ARG A 18 25.36 3.96 0.85
C ARG A 18 25.78 2.64 1.49
N ARG A 19 25.24 2.31 2.65
CA ARG A 19 25.24 0.95 3.14
C ARG A 19 24.32 0.17 2.21
N THR A 20 24.85 -0.42 1.17
CA THR A 20 24.26 -1.54 0.48
C THR A 20 24.09 -2.65 1.50
N LEU A 21 22.85 -3.02 1.81
CA LEU A 21 22.55 -4.27 2.49
C LEU A 21 23.00 -5.38 1.52
N GLY A 22 24.21 -5.90 1.74
CA GLY A 22 24.87 -6.80 0.82
C GLY A 22 24.07 -8.09 0.63
N GLY A 23 23.86 -8.48 -0.62
CA GLY A 23 23.56 -9.85 -1.02
C GLY A 23 22.11 -10.31 -0.88
N MET A 24 21.11 -9.44 -0.63
CA MET A 24 19.70 -9.84 -0.63
C MET A 24 19.22 -10.06 -2.06
N THR A 25 18.65 -11.22 -2.32
CA THR A 25 17.91 -11.50 -3.55
C THR A 25 16.61 -10.69 -3.53
N THR A 26 15.98 -10.42 -4.68
CA THR A 26 14.70 -9.72 -4.76
C THR A 26 13.60 -10.36 -3.91
N ASN A 27 13.78 -11.62 -3.49
CA ASN A 27 12.86 -12.36 -2.62
C ASN A 27 13.01 -12.06 -1.12
N ASP A 28 14.03 -11.27 -0.71
CA ASP A 28 14.34 -11.01 0.70
C ASP A 28 14.10 -9.56 1.12
N LEU A 29 13.47 -8.75 0.26
CA LEU A 29 13.16 -7.36 0.56
C LEU A 29 12.15 -7.25 1.71
N PRO A 30 12.39 -6.38 2.71
CA PRO A 30 11.56 -6.32 3.90
C PRO A 30 10.15 -5.77 3.63
N VAL A 31 9.21 -6.19 4.44
CA VAL A 31 7.97 -5.45 4.69
C VAL A 31 8.32 -4.27 5.60
N ILE A 32 8.00 -3.04 5.18
CA ILE A 32 8.20 -1.84 6.01
C ILE A 32 6.89 -1.52 6.73
N ALA A 33 6.93 -1.42 8.06
CA ALA A 33 5.85 -0.88 8.87
C ALA A 33 6.19 0.54 9.32
N ALA A 34 5.45 1.54 8.87
CA ALA A 34 5.64 2.92 9.31
C ALA A 34 4.81 3.20 10.57
N VAL A 35 5.49 3.68 11.63
CA VAL A 35 4.87 3.94 12.94
C VAL A 35 5.09 5.38 13.38
N ASP A 36 4.05 6.00 13.95
CA ASP A 36 4.10 7.34 14.54
C ASP A 36 3.53 7.40 15.96
N GLY A 37 3.14 6.23 16.53
CA GLY A 37 2.52 6.12 17.84
C GLY A 37 1.00 6.28 17.86
N SER A 38 0.36 6.58 16.73
CA SER A 38 -1.10 6.61 16.60
C SER A 38 -1.71 5.20 16.67
N THR A 39 -3.00 5.10 16.97
CA THR A 39 -3.74 3.83 16.94
C THR A 39 -3.69 3.19 15.55
N HIS A 40 -3.86 3.98 14.50
CA HIS A 40 -3.82 3.50 13.12
C HIS A 40 -2.43 2.95 12.74
N SER A 41 -1.34 3.57 13.21
CA SER A 41 0.00 3.05 12.94
C SER A 41 0.29 1.76 13.71
N ARG A 42 -0.29 1.58 14.91
CA ARG A 42 -0.21 0.31 15.65
C ARG A 42 -0.92 -0.82 14.90
N GLN A 43 -2.09 -0.56 14.34
CA GLN A 43 -2.82 -1.54 13.53
C GLN A 43 -2.08 -1.86 12.22
N ALA A 44 -1.48 -0.85 11.59
CA ALA A 44 -0.62 -1.06 10.43
C ALA A 44 0.58 -1.95 10.78
N LEU A 45 1.19 -1.77 11.94
CA LEU A 45 2.26 -2.64 12.43
C LEU A 45 1.78 -4.07 12.65
N ASP A 46 0.60 -4.27 13.25
CA ASP A 46 0.02 -5.59 13.46
C ASP A 46 -0.23 -6.32 12.15
N TRP A 47 -0.82 -5.61 11.18
CA TRP A 47 -1.03 -6.13 9.85
C TRP A 47 0.29 -6.49 9.15
N ALA A 48 1.27 -5.58 9.18
CA ALA A 48 2.59 -5.78 8.60
C ALA A 48 3.33 -6.97 9.22
N THR A 49 3.21 -7.14 10.54
CA THR A 49 3.81 -8.28 11.27
C THR A 49 3.25 -9.60 10.77
N ARG A 50 1.91 -9.73 10.70
CA ARG A 50 1.26 -10.94 10.17
C ARG A 50 1.63 -11.19 8.71
N GLU A 51 1.69 -10.15 7.89
CA GLU A 51 2.03 -10.27 6.48
C GLU A 51 3.49 -10.67 6.25
N ALA A 52 4.43 -10.13 7.04
CA ALA A 52 5.83 -10.53 7.02
C ALA A 52 5.98 -12.03 7.32
N VAL A 53 5.28 -12.52 8.36
CA VAL A 53 5.27 -13.95 8.70
C VAL A 53 4.69 -14.80 7.57
N ARG A 54 3.52 -14.42 7.02
CA ARG A 54 2.86 -15.17 5.93
C ARG A 54 3.74 -15.30 4.70
N ARG A 55 4.50 -14.26 4.38
CA ARG A 55 5.39 -14.24 3.21
C ARG A 55 6.80 -14.76 3.51
N GLY A 56 7.14 -15.04 4.77
CA GLY A 56 8.50 -15.39 5.18
C GLY A 56 9.51 -14.26 4.92
N LEU A 57 9.09 -12.99 5.02
CA LEU A 57 9.91 -11.81 4.73
C LEU A 57 10.37 -11.13 6.02
N PRO A 58 11.52 -10.43 6.00
CA PRO A 58 11.95 -9.57 7.10
C PRO A 58 10.95 -8.44 7.34
N LEU A 59 10.84 -7.98 8.60
CA LEU A 59 10.07 -6.80 8.99
C LEU A 59 11.03 -5.66 9.36
N LEU A 60 10.85 -4.49 8.75
CA LEU A 60 11.53 -3.24 9.12
C LEU A 60 10.51 -2.26 9.69
N ILE A 61 10.63 -1.92 10.97
CA ILE A 61 9.79 -0.93 11.63
C ILE A 61 10.45 0.44 11.49
N VAL A 62 9.76 1.40 10.90
CA VAL A 62 10.29 2.74 10.61
C VAL A 62 9.49 3.80 11.35
N HIS A 63 10.18 4.60 12.15
CA HIS A 63 9.65 5.86 12.68
C HIS A 63 10.42 7.04 12.09
N VAL A 64 9.78 7.82 11.20
CA VAL A 64 10.44 9.01 10.64
C VAL A 64 10.31 10.16 11.63
N ARG A 65 11.45 10.67 12.11
CA ARG A 65 11.49 11.88 12.94
C ARG A 65 11.32 13.11 12.04
N PRO A 66 10.22 13.89 12.19
CA PRO A 66 9.95 14.99 11.26
C PRO A 66 10.91 16.16 11.47
N LEU A 67 11.49 16.66 10.39
CA LEU A 67 12.39 17.83 10.37
C LEU A 67 11.74 19.11 10.92
N THR A 68 10.41 19.20 10.89
CA THR A 68 9.67 20.39 11.29
C THR A 68 9.37 20.48 12.79
N ARG A 69 9.67 19.42 13.54
CA ARG A 69 9.40 19.40 14.99
C ARG A 69 10.54 20.10 15.73
N GLN A 70 10.20 21.21 16.41
CA GLN A 70 11.12 21.95 17.28
C GLN A 70 11.32 21.21 18.61
N VAL A 71 12.06 20.12 18.56
CA VAL A 71 12.49 19.34 19.73
C VAL A 71 14.01 19.23 19.62
N ASP A 72 14.72 19.31 20.74
CA ASP A 72 16.16 19.07 20.69
C ASP A 72 16.46 17.64 20.20
N GLU A 73 17.62 17.47 19.57
CA GLU A 73 17.96 16.23 18.87
C GLU A 73 17.98 15.02 19.81
N GLU A 74 18.47 15.20 21.04
CA GLU A 74 18.59 14.13 22.02
C GLU A 74 17.22 13.65 22.51
N THR A 75 16.29 14.58 22.80
CA THR A 75 14.92 14.27 23.19
C THR A 75 14.20 13.58 22.04
N GLY A 76 14.29 14.09 20.81
CA GLY A 76 13.69 13.47 19.63
C GLY A 76 14.23 12.06 19.35
N ARG A 77 15.50 11.80 19.61
CA ARG A 77 16.11 10.47 19.50
C ARG A 77 15.55 9.52 20.53
N ARG A 78 15.48 9.93 21.81
CA ARG A 78 14.93 9.11 22.90
C ARG A 78 13.46 8.75 22.70
N GLU A 79 12.66 9.72 22.24
CA GLU A 79 11.25 9.47 21.90
C GLU A 79 11.11 8.43 20.79
N ALA A 80 11.93 8.54 19.74
CA ALA A 80 11.93 7.58 18.63
C ALA A 80 12.37 6.18 19.07
N GLU A 81 13.42 6.08 19.90
CA GLU A 81 13.89 4.81 20.47
C GLU A 81 12.82 4.14 21.33
N ALA A 82 12.13 4.91 22.18
CA ALA A 82 11.06 4.40 23.03
C ALA A 82 9.87 3.88 22.19
N LEU A 83 9.47 4.62 21.16
CA LEU A 83 8.39 4.20 20.25
C LEU A 83 8.77 2.94 19.46
N LEU A 84 9.98 2.86 18.94
CA LEU A 84 10.45 1.68 18.22
C LEU A 84 10.57 0.47 19.13
N ALA A 85 11.06 0.64 20.37
CA ALA A 85 11.12 -0.44 21.34
C ALA A 85 9.71 -0.97 21.70
N GLU A 86 8.73 -0.09 21.85
CA GLU A 86 7.32 -0.47 22.05
C GLU A 86 6.77 -1.22 20.85
N SER A 87 7.07 -0.74 19.64
CA SER A 87 6.64 -1.38 18.39
C SER A 87 7.23 -2.77 18.22
N VAL A 88 8.48 -2.99 18.61
CA VAL A 88 9.12 -4.32 18.61
C VAL A 88 8.42 -5.25 19.62
N ARG A 89 8.13 -4.75 20.83
CA ARG A 89 7.39 -5.55 21.84
C ARG A 89 6.00 -5.95 21.33
N ARG A 90 5.27 -5.00 20.68
CA ARG A 90 3.95 -5.29 20.08
C ARG A 90 4.05 -6.35 18.99
N SER A 91 5.01 -6.25 18.10
CA SER A 91 5.26 -7.25 17.04
C SER A 91 5.56 -8.62 17.64
N ALA A 92 6.33 -8.70 18.73
CA ALA A 92 6.66 -9.95 19.40
C ALA A 92 5.45 -10.65 20.07
N LEU A 93 4.40 -9.92 20.43
CA LEU A 93 3.13 -10.51 20.91
C LEU A 93 2.38 -11.24 19.79
N ILE A 94 2.55 -10.82 18.53
CA ILE A 94 1.89 -11.41 17.36
C ILE A 94 2.74 -12.54 16.76
N ALA A 95 4.05 -12.31 16.69
CA ALA A 95 5.02 -13.22 16.08
C ALA A 95 6.29 -13.32 16.92
N PRO A 96 6.33 -14.15 17.96
CA PRO A 96 7.46 -14.23 18.88
C PRO A 96 8.79 -14.62 18.23
N GLU A 97 8.74 -15.34 17.09
CA GLU A 97 9.93 -15.77 16.34
C GLU A 97 10.47 -14.70 15.40
N LEU A 98 9.65 -13.70 15.06
CA LEU A 98 10.08 -12.62 14.17
C LEU A 98 11.06 -11.69 14.88
N ARG A 99 12.12 -11.28 14.20
CA ARG A 99 13.12 -10.33 14.70
C ARG A 99 13.13 -9.09 13.83
N PRO A 100 12.24 -8.11 14.09
CA PRO A 100 12.18 -6.92 13.27
C PRO A 100 13.44 -6.06 13.46
N SER A 101 13.90 -5.47 12.35
CA SER A 101 14.86 -4.37 12.37
C SER A 101 14.12 -3.06 12.59
N THR A 102 14.83 -2.03 13.08
CA THR A 102 14.25 -0.71 13.34
C THR A 102 15.06 0.39 12.68
N LEU A 103 14.39 1.48 12.27
CA LEU A 103 15.03 2.65 11.66
C LEU A 103 14.31 3.93 12.08
N ALA A 104 15.07 4.99 12.45
CA ALA A 104 14.52 6.28 12.84
C ALA A 104 15.20 7.43 12.05
N PRO A 105 14.96 7.57 10.74
CA PRO A 105 15.55 8.65 9.94
C PRO A 105 14.97 10.01 10.34
N LEU A 106 15.78 11.06 10.21
CA LEU A 106 15.35 12.45 10.34
C LEU A 106 15.07 12.98 8.93
N ASP A 107 13.79 13.14 8.58
CA ASP A 107 13.38 13.54 7.22
C ASP A 107 11.90 13.97 7.21
N PHE A 108 11.38 14.31 6.03
CA PHE A 108 9.94 14.40 5.78
C PHE A 108 9.35 12.98 5.66
N PRO A 109 8.29 12.64 6.42
CA PRO A 109 7.81 11.26 6.54
C PRO A 109 7.51 10.57 5.20
N SER A 110 6.77 11.21 4.29
CA SER A 110 6.47 10.63 2.99
C SER A 110 7.72 10.47 2.11
N ALA A 111 8.65 11.43 2.13
CA ALA A 111 9.87 11.37 1.34
C ALA A 111 10.79 10.23 1.80
N ALA A 112 10.98 10.07 3.12
CA ALA A 112 11.73 8.96 3.68
C ALA A 112 11.13 7.60 3.30
N LEU A 113 9.80 7.44 3.45
CA LEU A 113 9.11 6.18 3.11
C LEU A 113 9.21 5.87 1.61
N VAL A 114 9.02 6.85 0.73
CA VAL A 114 9.18 6.69 -0.73
C VAL A 114 10.61 6.27 -1.08
N SER A 115 11.61 6.85 -0.42
CA SER A 115 13.01 6.47 -0.64
C SER A 115 13.29 5.04 -0.18
N LEU A 116 12.82 4.65 1.00
CA LEU A 116 12.96 3.29 1.54
C LEU A 116 12.21 2.25 0.73
N GLY A 117 11.10 2.64 0.09
CA GLY A 117 10.30 1.75 -0.76
C GLY A 117 11.02 1.22 -1.99
N ARG A 118 12.18 1.76 -2.36
CA ARG A 118 13.02 1.23 -3.45
C ARG A 118 13.65 -0.12 -3.12
N ASP A 119 13.85 -0.35 -1.82
CA ASP A 119 14.50 -1.54 -1.29
C ASP A 119 13.53 -2.29 -0.33
N ALA A 120 12.24 -2.28 -0.64
CA ALA A 120 11.18 -2.93 0.13
C ALA A 120 10.25 -3.77 -0.75
N SER A 121 9.73 -4.85 -0.19
CA SER A 121 8.67 -5.66 -0.82
C SER A 121 7.33 -4.92 -0.81
N MET A 122 7.07 -4.17 0.27
CA MET A 122 5.92 -3.29 0.43
C MET A 122 6.12 -2.33 1.61
N ILE A 123 5.35 -1.24 1.62
CA ILE A 123 5.23 -0.33 2.77
C ILE A 123 3.82 -0.46 3.34
N VAL A 124 3.70 -0.54 4.66
CA VAL A 124 2.43 -0.56 5.38
C VAL A 124 2.32 0.70 6.22
N VAL A 125 1.24 1.44 6.03
CA VAL A 125 0.96 2.71 6.74
C VAL A 125 -0.44 2.65 7.34
N GLY A 126 -0.67 3.37 8.44
CA GLY A 126 -2.03 3.63 8.93
C GLY A 126 -2.76 4.63 8.03
N SER A 127 -4.08 4.58 8.03
CA SER A 127 -4.88 5.54 7.26
C SER A 127 -4.72 6.97 7.78
N ARG A 128 -4.46 7.15 9.09
CA ARG A 128 -4.27 8.44 9.76
C ARG A 128 -3.07 8.39 10.71
N GLY A 129 -2.55 9.57 11.08
CA GLY A 129 -1.47 9.73 12.05
C GLY A 129 -1.86 10.69 13.19
N LEU A 130 -0.90 11.05 14.04
CA LEU A 130 -1.09 11.92 15.22
C LEU A 130 -1.58 13.35 14.90
N GLY A 131 -1.33 13.87 13.70
CA GLY A 131 -1.61 15.26 13.31
C GLY A 131 -2.87 15.46 12.45
N GLY A 132 -3.66 14.41 12.19
CA GLY A 132 -4.80 14.48 11.27
C GLY A 132 -6.01 15.18 11.85
N PHE A 133 -6.65 16.06 11.05
CA PHE A 133 -7.99 16.53 11.36
C PHE A 133 -8.95 15.34 11.37
N ARG A 134 -9.80 15.24 12.40
CA ARG A 134 -10.77 14.14 12.56
C ARG A 134 -11.73 13.97 11.36
N SER A 135 -11.88 15.03 10.56
CA SER A 135 -12.71 15.03 9.35
C SER A 135 -12.04 14.45 8.11
N LEU A 136 -10.71 14.22 8.11
CA LEU A 136 -10.01 13.64 6.99
C LEU A 136 -9.95 12.12 7.12
N MET A 137 -10.44 11.42 6.11
CA MET A 137 -10.47 9.96 6.07
C MET A 137 -9.10 9.32 5.84
N ILE A 138 -8.13 10.08 5.29
CA ILE A 138 -6.76 9.64 5.06
C ILE A 138 -5.75 10.74 5.39
N GLY A 139 -4.61 10.39 5.98
CA GLY A 139 -3.51 11.29 6.29
C GLY A 139 -2.69 11.65 5.04
N SER A 140 -2.17 12.88 5.02
CA SER A 140 -1.37 13.40 3.89
C SER A 140 -0.11 12.55 3.61
N ASN A 141 0.57 12.08 4.66
CA ASN A 141 1.76 11.23 4.50
C ASN A 141 1.42 9.85 3.91
N SER A 142 0.31 9.24 4.35
CA SER A 142 -0.15 7.94 3.84
C SER A 142 -0.57 8.05 2.38
N LEU A 143 -1.32 9.11 2.03
CA LEU A 143 -1.73 9.39 0.66
C LEU A 143 -0.52 9.68 -0.24
N ALA A 144 0.41 10.53 0.20
CA ALA A 144 1.63 10.85 -0.55
C ALA A 144 2.51 9.62 -0.76
N THR A 145 2.69 8.78 0.28
CA THR A 145 3.44 7.53 0.16
C THR A 145 2.79 6.59 -0.85
N ALA A 146 1.47 6.37 -0.77
CA ALA A 146 0.72 5.54 -1.70
C ALA A 146 0.77 6.07 -3.15
N SER A 147 0.85 7.40 -3.31
CA SER A 147 0.91 8.04 -4.62
C SER A 147 2.30 8.00 -5.27
N MET A 148 3.39 7.85 -4.51
CA MET A 148 4.74 8.06 -5.03
C MET A 148 5.70 6.87 -4.86
N ALA A 149 5.43 5.93 -3.97
CA ALA A 149 6.34 4.80 -3.71
C ALA A 149 6.52 3.91 -4.96
N SER A 150 7.70 3.32 -5.11
CA SER A 150 8.02 2.38 -6.19
C SER A 150 7.64 0.93 -5.90
N CYS A 151 7.22 0.63 -4.67
CA CYS A 151 6.69 -0.65 -4.24
C CYS A 151 5.21 -0.54 -3.88
N PRO A 152 4.47 -1.64 -3.71
CA PRO A 152 3.11 -1.64 -3.16
C PRO A 152 3.04 -0.94 -1.81
N VAL A 153 2.00 -0.12 -1.61
CA VAL A 153 1.72 0.54 -0.35
C VAL A 153 0.37 0.07 0.18
N VAL A 154 0.38 -0.53 1.36
CA VAL A 154 -0.84 -0.96 2.04
C VAL A 154 -1.25 0.09 3.05
N VAL A 155 -2.44 0.64 2.87
CA VAL A 155 -3.08 1.57 3.82
C VAL A 155 -4.04 0.76 4.68
N VAL A 156 -3.73 0.65 5.97
CA VAL A 156 -4.58 -0.06 6.94
C VAL A 156 -5.56 0.93 7.54
N GLN A 157 -6.84 0.64 7.35
CA GLN A 157 -7.94 1.44 7.85
C GLN A 157 -8.47 0.83 9.14
N ASP A 158 -8.96 1.68 10.03
CA ASP A 158 -9.67 1.27 11.22
C ASP A 158 -10.94 2.11 11.37
N ASP A 159 -12.08 1.47 11.16
CA ASP A 159 -13.39 2.07 11.39
C ASP A 159 -13.95 1.70 12.78
N ARG A 160 -13.14 1.06 13.65
CA ARG A 160 -13.59 0.74 15.01
C ARG A 160 -13.67 2.01 15.86
N PRO A 161 -14.71 2.13 16.71
CA PRO A 161 -14.82 3.23 17.67
C PRO A 161 -13.58 3.32 18.58
N GLU A 162 -13.11 4.54 18.87
CA GLU A 162 -12.07 4.78 19.87
C GLU A 162 -12.46 4.09 21.19
N GLY A 163 -11.63 3.18 21.69
CA GLY A 163 -11.89 2.45 22.94
C GLY A 163 -12.46 1.04 22.77
N ALA A 164 -12.70 0.57 21.54
CA ALA A 164 -12.97 -0.84 21.31
C ALA A 164 -11.73 -1.65 21.72
N ASP A 165 -11.95 -2.68 22.56
CA ASP A 165 -10.90 -3.52 23.12
C ASP A 165 -10.03 -4.10 21.98
N ASP A 166 -8.71 -3.89 22.04
CA ASP A 166 -7.72 -4.29 21.05
C ASP A 166 -7.56 -5.83 20.96
N ARG A 167 -8.30 -6.53 21.79
CA ARG A 167 -8.31 -7.99 21.90
C ARG A 167 -9.36 -8.60 20.97
N GLY A 168 -8.96 -8.99 19.75
CA GLY A 168 -9.68 -10.01 19.01
C GLY A 168 -10.70 -9.57 17.98
N ALA A 169 -10.46 -8.50 17.21
CA ALA A 169 -10.95 -8.56 15.86
C ALA A 169 -10.09 -9.60 15.15
N ASP A 170 -10.66 -10.74 14.80
CA ASP A 170 -10.03 -11.75 13.96
C ASP A 170 -9.58 -11.06 12.66
N ALA A 171 -8.35 -10.55 12.65
CA ALA A 171 -7.73 -9.98 11.45
C ALA A 171 -7.65 -11.04 10.33
N ASP A 172 -7.91 -12.30 10.67
CA ASP A 172 -8.01 -13.45 9.80
C ASP A 172 -9.47 -13.90 9.55
N ALA A 173 -10.48 -13.16 10.05
CA ALA A 173 -11.90 -13.47 9.81
C ALA A 173 -12.25 -13.43 8.32
N PHE A 174 -11.55 -12.60 7.54
CA PHE A 174 -11.71 -12.51 6.10
C PHE A 174 -10.45 -13.05 5.41
N THR A 175 -10.67 -13.96 4.48
CA THR A 175 -9.57 -14.57 3.70
C THR A 175 -9.54 -14.06 2.25
N ASP A 176 -10.67 -13.63 1.71
CA ASP A 176 -10.81 -13.21 0.31
C ASP A 176 -9.93 -11.99 -0.01
N ILE A 177 -9.26 -12.03 -1.15
CA ILE A 177 -8.57 -10.90 -1.74
C ILE A 177 -9.44 -10.33 -2.86
N VAL A 178 -9.65 -9.02 -2.87
CA VAL A 178 -10.39 -8.32 -3.92
C VAL A 178 -9.41 -7.52 -4.76
N ALA A 179 -9.37 -7.76 -6.09
CA ALA A 179 -8.53 -7.02 -7.01
C ALA A 179 -9.38 -6.20 -7.98
N GLY A 180 -9.19 -4.88 -7.99
CA GLY A 180 -9.78 -3.98 -8.98
C GLY A 180 -8.87 -3.86 -10.20
N VAL A 181 -9.32 -4.33 -11.36
CA VAL A 181 -8.55 -4.31 -12.60
C VAL A 181 -9.19 -3.40 -13.65
N ALA A 182 -8.34 -2.68 -14.39
CA ALA A 182 -8.71 -2.00 -15.61
C ALA A 182 -8.42 -2.93 -16.80
N ALA A 183 -9.04 -2.69 -17.97
CA ALA A 183 -8.73 -3.48 -19.17
C ALA A 183 -7.49 -2.92 -19.89
N ASP A 184 -6.37 -2.82 -19.18
CA ASP A 184 -5.12 -2.25 -19.69
C ASP A 184 -3.89 -2.90 -19.04
N GLU A 185 -2.70 -2.46 -19.45
CA GLU A 185 -1.40 -2.98 -19.00
C GLU A 185 -1.17 -2.87 -17.49
N SER A 186 -1.88 -1.96 -16.79
CA SER A 186 -1.77 -1.81 -15.33
C SER A 186 -2.30 -3.03 -14.57
N SER A 187 -3.12 -3.85 -15.21
CA SER A 187 -3.75 -5.03 -14.60
C SER A 187 -2.74 -6.13 -14.26
N GLU A 188 -1.65 -6.27 -14.99
CA GLU A 188 -0.66 -7.33 -14.76
C GLU A 188 -0.01 -7.21 -13.37
N ALA A 189 0.50 -6.02 -13.01
CA ALA A 189 1.12 -5.81 -11.70
C ALA A 189 0.11 -5.97 -10.55
N VAL A 190 -1.15 -5.54 -10.75
CA VAL A 190 -2.23 -5.74 -9.77
C VAL A 190 -2.52 -7.21 -9.56
N LEU A 191 -2.65 -7.97 -10.64
CA LEU A 191 -2.93 -9.40 -10.60
C LEU A 191 -1.77 -10.18 -9.98
N GLU A 192 -0.51 -9.87 -10.36
CA GLU A 192 0.66 -10.52 -9.76
C GLU A 192 0.67 -10.35 -8.23
N PHE A 193 0.48 -9.12 -7.74
CA PHE A 193 0.45 -8.86 -6.32
C PHE A 193 -0.75 -9.53 -5.63
N ALA A 194 -1.93 -9.51 -6.26
CA ALA A 194 -3.15 -10.10 -5.70
C ALA A 194 -3.08 -11.63 -5.63
N PHE A 195 -2.59 -12.28 -6.69
CA PHE A 195 -2.39 -13.72 -6.71
C PHE A 195 -1.35 -14.19 -5.69
N ALA A 196 -0.19 -13.52 -5.64
CA ALA A 196 0.84 -13.80 -4.64
C ALA A 196 0.30 -13.64 -3.20
N THR A 197 -0.56 -12.63 -3.00
CA THR A 197 -1.20 -12.37 -1.71
C THR A 197 -2.22 -13.47 -1.37
N ALA A 198 -3.07 -13.88 -2.31
CA ALA A 198 -4.05 -14.96 -2.11
C ALA A 198 -3.33 -16.29 -1.85
N ALA A 199 -2.30 -16.59 -2.64
CA ALA A 199 -1.51 -17.83 -2.49
C ALA A 199 -0.82 -17.97 -1.11
N SER A 200 -0.53 -16.84 -0.45
CA SER A 200 0.04 -16.84 0.93
C SER A 200 -1.00 -17.07 2.02
N ARG A 201 -2.29 -17.20 1.68
CA ARG A 201 -3.41 -17.37 2.61
C ARG A 201 -4.17 -18.65 2.31
N PRO A 202 -4.07 -19.70 3.14
CA PRO A 202 -4.81 -20.95 2.92
C PRO A 202 -6.32 -20.70 2.82
N GLY A 203 -6.96 -21.22 1.76
CA GLY A 203 -8.39 -21.09 1.52
C GLY A 203 -8.86 -19.71 1.03
N ALA A 204 -7.93 -18.79 0.72
CA ALA A 204 -8.29 -17.51 0.14
C ALA A 204 -8.81 -17.65 -1.29
N ARG A 205 -9.89 -16.90 -1.61
CA ARG A 205 -10.36 -16.70 -2.98
C ARG A 205 -9.86 -15.36 -3.49
N LEU A 206 -9.56 -15.29 -4.77
CA LEU A 206 -9.25 -14.03 -5.45
C LEU A 206 -10.47 -13.58 -6.27
N ARG A 207 -11.14 -12.53 -5.79
CA ARG A 207 -12.26 -11.88 -6.47
C ARG A 207 -11.71 -10.77 -7.35
N ILE A 208 -11.87 -10.89 -8.66
CA ILE A 208 -11.35 -9.92 -9.63
C ILE A 208 -12.50 -9.10 -10.17
N VAL A 209 -12.53 -7.82 -9.79
CA VAL A 209 -13.59 -6.86 -10.11
C VAL A 209 -13.17 -6.00 -11.30
N HIS A 210 -13.98 -6.01 -12.35
CA HIS A 210 -13.85 -5.09 -13.50
C HIS A 210 -15.14 -4.31 -13.69
N GLY A 211 -15.06 -2.99 -13.48
CA GLY A 211 -16.19 -2.08 -13.70
C GLY A 211 -16.30 -1.67 -15.18
N TRP A 212 -17.47 -1.85 -15.76
CA TRP A 212 -17.78 -1.39 -17.10
C TRP A 212 -19.04 -0.53 -17.14
N THR A 213 -19.12 0.41 -18.10
CA THR A 213 -20.32 1.21 -18.32
C THR A 213 -20.57 1.33 -19.83
N MET A 214 -21.84 1.40 -20.23
CA MET A 214 -22.19 1.62 -21.65
C MET A 214 -21.63 2.95 -22.18
N PHE A 215 -21.53 3.95 -21.31
CA PHE A 215 -21.01 5.27 -21.69
C PHE A 215 -19.51 5.24 -22.03
N SER A 216 -18.71 4.43 -21.35
CA SER A 216 -17.27 4.28 -21.67
C SER A 216 -17.05 3.62 -23.01
N SER A 217 -17.92 2.67 -23.41
CA SER A 217 -17.87 2.04 -24.74
C SER A 217 -18.18 3.02 -25.86
N MET A 218 -19.16 3.91 -25.67
CA MET A 218 -19.50 4.96 -26.65
C MET A 218 -18.37 6.00 -26.81
N LEU A 219 -17.76 6.44 -25.71
CA LEU A 219 -16.65 7.41 -25.76
C LEU A 219 -15.39 6.84 -26.42
N ALA A 220 -15.18 5.53 -26.32
CA ALA A 220 -14.07 4.85 -27.00
C ALA A 220 -14.30 4.65 -28.51
N GLY A 221 -15.40 5.18 -29.08
CA GLY A 221 -15.74 5.05 -30.51
C GLY A 221 -16.18 3.62 -30.90
N GLY A 222 -16.54 2.81 -29.93
CA GLY A 222 -17.07 1.47 -30.15
C GLY A 222 -18.52 1.50 -30.65
N PRO A 223 -19.02 0.38 -31.22
CA PRO A 223 -20.40 0.26 -31.61
C PRO A 223 -21.31 0.41 -30.39
N VAL A 224 -22.53 0.92 -30.61
CA VAL A 224 -23.58 0.95 -29.58
C VAL A 224 -24.00 -0.51 -29.33
N LEU A 225 -23.36 -1.13 -28.32
CA LEU A 225 -23.69 -2.49 -27.90
C LEU A 225 -24.94 -2.44 -27.02
N ASP A 226 -25.76 -3.47 -27.10
CA ASP A 226 -26.78 -3.66 -26.11
C ASP A 226 -26.16 -4.03 -24.74
N ARG A 227 -26.95 -3.99 -23.68
CA ARG A 227 -26.47 -4.25 -22.33
C ARG A 227 -25.92 -5.67 -22.15
N GLN A 228 -26.49 -6.64 -22.86
CA GLN A 228 -26.09 -8.04 -22.77
C GLN A 228 -24.76 -8.27 -23.51
N GLU A 229 -24.59 -7.65 -24.66
CA GLU A 229 -23.33 -7.68 -25.42
C GLU A 229 -22.18 -7.02 -24.66
N ALA A 230 -22.43 -5.86 -24.02
CA ALA A 230 -21.45 -5.17 -23.19
C ALA A 230 -21.05 -6.01 -21.96
N ALA A 231 -22.00 -6.66 -21.30
CA ALA A 231 -21.71 -7.57 -20.20
C ALA A 231 -20.91 -8.80 -20.66
N GLY A 232 -21.23 -9.38 -21.81
CA GLY A 232 -20.49 -10.46 -22.43
C GLY A 232 -19.04 -10.05 -22.80
N SER A 233 -18.86 -8.82 -23.28
CA SER A 233 -17.54 -8.26 -23.56
C SER A 233 -16.71 -8.11 -22.29
N ALA A 234 -17.25 -7.55 -21.23
CA ALA A 234 -16.57 -7.40 -19.94
C ALA A 234 -16.18 -8.75 -19.32
N ALA A 235 -17.03 -9.78 -19.46
CA ALA A 235 -16.72 -11.13 -19.01
C ALA A 235 -15.56 -11.75 -19.81
N ARG A 236 -15.52 -11.57 -21.13
CA ARG A 236 -14.41 -12.01 -21.99
C ARG A 236 -13.10 -11.30 -21.60
N THR A 237 -13.12 -9.99 -21.41
CA THR A 237 -11.98 -9.22 -20.95
C THR A 237 -11.39 -9.78 -19.65
N LEU A 238 -12.24 -10.07 -18.65
CA LEU A 238 -11.79 -10.70 -17.41
C LEU A 238 -11.21 -12.09 -17.62
N ALA A 239 -11.79 -12.89 -18.51
CA ALA A 239 -11.27 -14.22 -18.84
C ALA A 239 -9.88 -14.13 -19.49
N GLU A 240 -9.69 -13.19 -20.41
CA GLU A 240 -8.40 -12.93 -21.07
C GLU A 240 -7.34 -12.42 -20.08
N LEU A 241 -7.66 -11.43 -19.25
CA LEU A 241 -6.75 -10.89 -18.23
C LEU A 241 -6.30 -11.94 -17.21
N THR A 242 -7.15 -12.93 -16.95
CA THR A 242 -6.86 -14.00 -15.98
C THR A 242 -6.38 -15.29 -16.63
N SER A 243 -6.19 -15.29 -17.95
CA SER A 243 -5.63 -16.42 -18.68
C SER A 243 -4.17 -16.67 -18.25
N GLY A 244 -3.82 -17.94 -18.05
CA GLY A 244 -2.45 -18.34 -17.62
C GLY A 244 -2.16 -18.20 -16.13
N TRP A 245 -2.89 -17.36 -15.38
CA TRP A 245 -2.63 -17.19 -13.94
C TRP A 245 -2.91 -18.46 -13.13
N HIS A 246 -3.86 -19.29 -13.56
CA HIS A 246 -4.14 -20.57 -12.91
C HIS A 246 -2.99 -21.56 -13.01
N GLU A 247 -2.17 -21.49 -14.06
CA GLU A 247 -0.96 -22.33 -14.19
C GLU A 247 0.10 -21.92 -13.18
N LYS A 248 0.26 -20.61 -12.94
CA LYS A 248 1.23 -20.06 -11.98
C LYS A 248 0.77 -20.20 -10.52
N TYR A 249 -0.55 -20.12 -10.26
CA TYR A 249 -1.15 -20.18 -8.94
C TYR A 249 -2.34 -21.14 -8.88
N PRO A 250 -2.11 -22.47 -9.08
CA PRO A 250 -3.20 -23.45 -9.19
C PRO A 250 -4.02 -23.62 -7.90
N GLN A 251 -3.47 -23.21 -6.76
CA GLN A 251 -4.11 -23.27 -5.45
C GLN A 251 -5.11 -22.12 -5.19
N VAL A 252 -5.12 -21.09 -6.03
CA VAL A 252 -5.96 -19.89 -5.82
C VAL A 252 -7.27 -20.03 -6.59
N GLU A 253 -8.39 -20.04 -5.86
CA GLU A 253 -9.72 -19.98 -6.46
C GLU A 253 -9.98 -18.57 -7.02
N ILE A 254 -10.37 -18.48 -8.30
CA ILE A 254 -10.62 -17.22 -9.01
C ILE A 254 -12.12 -17.00 -9.16
N VAL A 255 -12.61 -15.86 -8.65
CA VAL A 255 -13.98 -15.38 -8.85
C VAL A 255 -13.95 -14.12 -9.72
N ARG A 256 -14.52 -14.19 -10.92
CA ARG A 256 -14.55 -13.08 -11.89
C ARG A 256 -15.85 -12.30 -11.74
N GLU A 257 -15.74 -11.00 -11.48
CA GLU A 257 -16.87 -10.11 -11.23
C GLU A 257 -16.92 -8.95 -12.25
N PRO A 258 -17.50 -9.14 -13.44
CA PRO A 258 -17.77 -8.03 -14.35
C PRO A 258 -18.95 -7.23 -13.80
N VAL A 259 -18.72 -5.97 -13.40
CA VAL A 259 -19.73 -5.14 -12.73
C VAL A 259 -20.20 -4.02 -13.63
N ASN A 260 -21.50 -3.95 -13.87
CA ASN A 260 -22.10 -2.81 -14.56
C ASN A 260 -22.24 -1.63 -13.58
N GLY A 261 -21.45 -0.58 -13.78
CA GLY A 261 -21.49 0.64 -12.97
C GLY A 261 -20.15 1.07 -12.42
N SER A 262 -20.19 1.74 -11.29
CA SER A 262 -18.97 2.32 -10.67
C SER A 262 -18.10 1.24 -10.00
N ALA A 263 -16.92 1.00 -10.58
CA ALA A 263 -15.89 0.16 -9.97
C ALA A 263 -15.55 0.60 -8.54
N SER A 264 -15.50 1.92 -8.29
CA SER A 264 -15.20 2.47 -6.96
C SER A 264 -16.20 2.00 -5.91
N ARG A 265 -17.50 2.09 -6.20
CA ARG A 265 -18.55 1.66 -5.27
C ARG A 265 -18.45 0.16 -4.98
N THR A 266 -18.23 -0.64 -6.01
CA THR A 266 -18.11 -2.10 -5.88
C THR A 266 -16.91 -2.46 -5.02
N LEU A 267 -15.75 -1.83 -5.26
CA LEU A 267 -14.53 -2.07 -4.46
C LEU A 267 -14.71 -1.66 -3.00
N VAL A 268 -15.32 -0.51 -2.73
CA VAL A 268 -15.63 -0.06 -1.37
C VAL A 268 -16.57 -1.05 -0.66
N THR A 269 -17.63 -1.50 -1.34
CA THR A 269 -18.54 -2.49 -0.75
C THR A 269 -17.84 -3.83 -0.51
N ALA A 270 -17.05 -4.31 -1.46
CA ALA A 270 -16.35 -5.58 -1.36
C ALA A 270 -15.25 -5.55 -0.28
N SER A 271 -14.66 -4.38 -0.01
CA SER A 271 -13.60 -4.22 1.01
C SER A 271 -14.08 -4.52 2.44
N ALA A 272 -15.39 -4.45 2.70
CA ALA A 272 -15.96 -4.74 4.03
C ALA A 272 -15.76 -6.20 4.47
N THR A 273 -15.58 -7.11 3.52
CA THR A 273 -15.43 -8.56 3.75
C THR A 273 -14.14 -9.11 3.13
N ALA A 274 -13.23 -8.24 2.73
CA ALA A 274 -11.95 -8.62 2.16
C ALA A 274 -10.81 -8.51 3.19
N ALA A 275 -9.90 -9.48 3.18
CA ALA A 275 -8.64 -9.39 3.92
C ALA A 275 -7.73 -8.30 3.36
N LEU A 276 -7.83 -8.05 2.04
CA LEU A 276 -7.11 -6.98 1.34
C LEU A 276 -7.83 -6.63 0.03
N THR A 277 -7.98 -5.33 -0.23
CA THR A 277 -8.38 -4.82 -1.55
C THR A 277 -7.15 -4.33 -2.30
N VAL A 278 -6.93 -4.79 -3.52
CA VAL A 278 -5.76 -4.48 -4.35
C VAL A 278 -6.18 -3.62 -5.54
N ILE A 279 -5.52 -2.50 -5.74
CA ILE A 279 -5.78 -1.56 -6.85
C ILE A 279 -4.47 -1.08 -7.47
N GLY A 280 -4.51 -0.74 -8.74
CA GLY A 280 -3.36 -0.21 -9.47
C GLY A 280 -3.24 1.31 -9.38
N ARG A 281 -1.99 1.78 -9.40
CA ARG A 281 -1.62 3.18 -9.60
C ARG A 281 -0.75 3.30 -10.84
N ARG A 282 -1.26 3.97 -11.87
CA ARG A 282 -0.49 4.22 -13.10
C ARG A 282 0.63 5.23 -12.84
N LYS A 283 1.80 4.97 -13.41
CA LYS A 283 2.89 5.95 -13.47
C LYS A 283 2.54 7.01 -14.53
N GLY A 284 2.61 8.30 -14.16
CA GLY A 284 2.51 9.41 -15.13
C GLY A 284 1.10 9.79 -15.60
N GLY A 285 0.04 9.30 -14.99
CA GLY A 285 -1.31 9.79 -15.29
C GLY A 285 -1.50 11.23 -14.84
N GLU A 286 -2.01 12.09 -15.73
CA GLU A 286 -2.45 13.46 -15.43
C GLU A 286 -3.69 13.45 -14.52
N SER A 287 -3.53 12.93 -13.32
CA SER A 287 -4.56 12.96 -12.28
C SER A 287 -4.29 14.18 -11.40
N LEU A 288 -5.04 15.25 -11.58
CA LEU A 288 -5.29 16.36 -10.60
C LEU A 288 -4.27 16.47 -9.43
N GLY A 289 -2.97 16.34 -9.69
CA GLY A 289 -1.86 16.58 -8.75
C GLY A 289 -1.60 15.51 -7.68
N LEU A 290 -2.38 14.43 -7.56
CA LEU A 290 -2.24 13.44 -6.48
C LEU A 290 -1.74 12.06 -6.92
N GLY A 291 -1.46 11.81 -8.19
CA GLY A 291 -0.88 10.55 -8.68
C GLY A 291 -1.77 9.30 -8.59
N LEU A 292 -2.99 9.40 -8.01
CA LEU A 292 -3.97 8.31 -7.93
C LEU A 292 -5.13 8.57 -8.87
N SER A 293 -5.64 7.52 -9.54
CA SER A 293 -6.90 7.59 -10.29
C SER A 293 -8.08 7.86 -9.34
N PRO A 294 -9.21 8.40 -9.82
CA PRO A 294 -10.40 8.60 -8.99
C PRO A 294 -10.88 7.33 -8.30
N VAL A 295 -10.75 6.17 -8.96
CA VAL A 295 -11.10 4.85 -8.38
C VAL A 295 -10.15 4.51 -7.25
N ALA A 296 -8.84 4.66 -7.47
CA ALA A 296 -7.83 4.39 -6.45
C ALA A 296 -7.98 5.34 -5.24
N GLN A 297 -8.21 6.63 -5.49
CA GLN A 297 -8.44 7.60 -4.42
C GLN A 297 -9.69 7.25 -3.61
N THR A 298 -10.80 6.91 -4.28
CA THR A 298 -12.04 6.51 -3.59
C THR A 298 -11.82 5.26 -2.74
N ALA A 299 -11.14 4.24 -3.28
CA ALA A 299 -10.86 3.01 -2.55
C ALA A 299 -10.00 3.28 -1.31
N VAL A 300 -8.88 4.01 -1.47
CA VAL A 300 -7.99 4.35 -0.34
C VAL A 300 -8.68 5.20 0.72
N THR A 301 -9.64 6.04 0.33
CA THR A 301 -10.33 6.95 1.26
C THR A 301 -11.52 6.29 1.96
N HIS A 302 -12.26 5.41 1.27
CA HIS A 302 -13.57 4.94 1.73
C HIS A 302 -13.68 3.42 1.93
N ALA A 303 -12.63 2.65 1.64
CA ALA A 303 -12.67 1.22 1.91
C ALA A 303 -12.82 0.95 3.42
N LEU A 304 -13.49 -0.15 3.74
CA LEU A 304 -13.77 -0.59 5.12
C LEU A 304 -12.73 -1.59 5.64
N GLY A 305 -11.71 -1.89 4.84
CA GLY A 305 -10.60 -2.78 5.17
C GLY A 305 -9.30 -2.32 4.51
N PRO A 306 -8.19 -3.05 4.69
CA PRO A 306 -6.89 -2.68 4.14
C PRO A 306 -6.91 -2.55 2.61
N VAL A 307 -6.20 -1.55 2.07
CA VAL A 307 -6.08 -1.30 0.62
C VAL A 307 -4.62 -1.28 0.22
N ALA A 308 -4.24 -2.15 -0.71
CA ALA A 308 -2.95 -2.12 -1.37
C ALA A 308 -3.02 -1.29 -2.66
N VAL A 309 -2.16 -0.30 -2.78
CA VAL A 309 -1.92 0.50 -3.98
C VAL A 309 -0.66 0.00 -4.65
N VAL A 310 -0.80 -0.64 -5.80
CA VAL A 310 0.29 -1.26 -6.55
C VAL A 310 0.75 -0.31 -7.66
N PRO A 311 2.05 0.04 -7.74
CA PRO A 311 2.59 0.83 -8.84
C PRO A 311 2.64 -0.02 -10.12
N CYS A 312 2.07 0.53 -11.23
CA CYS A 312 2.00 -0.13 -12.53
C CYS A 312 2.79 0.68 -13.58
#